data_a77141ef6ec609c6f9a63a3c77ceb458
#
_entry.id   a77141ef6ec609c6f9a63a3c77ceb458
#
_cell.length_a   1.000
_cell.length_b   1.000
_cell.length_c   1.000
_cell.angle_alpha   90.00
_cell.angle_beta   90.00
_cell.angle_gamma   90.00
#
_symmetry.space_group_name_H-M   'P 1'
#
loop_
_entity.id
_entity.type
_entity.pdbx_description
1 polymer ?
#
loop_
_entity_poly.entity_id
_entity_poly.type
_entity_poly.pdbx_seq_one_letter_code
_entity_poly.pdbx_strand_id
1 'polypeptide(L)'
;FSDAELREVMDELYLDDTVDIIEEMPANVVKKILRNTDVNTRKLINDLLKYPEDSAGSIMTTEYIDLKRDMTVDSAFEKIRRVGENAEDIYTCYVIDKSRRLLGYVTVKDLLLNGRDDIIGDIMEENIIFATTVEDKEEVADKFQKYDLTVLPVVDKEDRLVGIVTVDDAIDVLQ
;
A
#
# COMPACT_ATOMS: atom_id res chain seq x y z
N PHE A 1 -10.92 -7.31 -15.20
CA PHE A 1 -12.05 -6.39 -15.06
C PHE A 1 -11.57 -4.94 -15.15
N SER A 2 -12.36 -4.11 -15.85
CA SER A 2 -12.19 -2.67 -15.80
C SER A 2 -12.71 -2.11 -14.48
N ASP A 3 -12.33 -0.86 -14.15
CA ASP A 3 -12.82 -0.21 -12.94
C ASP A 3 -14.35 -0.05 -12.93
N ALA A 4 -14.92 0.26 -14.10
CA ALA A 4 -16.37 0.38 -14.24
C ALA A 4 -17.08 -0.95 -14.04
N GLU A 5 -16.52 -2.04 -14.55
CA GLU A 5 -17.07 -3.37 -14.38
C GLU A 5 -17.01 -3.83 -12.93
N LEU A 6 -15.91 -3.54 -12.23
CA LEU A 6 -15.78 -3.86 -10.80
C LEU A 6 -16.81 -3.10 -9.96
N ARG A 7 -17.03 -1.84 -10.28
CA ARG A 7 -18.02 -1.03 -9.58
C ARG A 7 -19.43 -1.56 -9.81
N GLU A 8 -19.74 -1.93 -11.03
CA GLU A 8 -21.05 -2.50 -11.37
C GLU A 8 -21.30 -3.81 -10.64
N VAL A 9 -20.29 -4.69 -10.62
CA VAL A 9 -20.38 -5.96 -9.88
C VAL A 9 -20.62 -5.72 -8.40
N MET A 10 -19.90 -4.78 -7.80
CA MET A 10 -20.06 -4.44 -6.39
C MET A 10 -21.44 -3.88 -6.07
N ASP A 11 -22.00 -3.07 -6.96
CA ASP A 11 -23.33 -2.49 -6.78
C ASP A 11 -24.46 -3.55 -6.83
N GLU A 12 -24.23 -4.64 -7.54
CA GLU A 12 -25.19 -5.72 -7.67
C GLU A 12 -25.12 -6.77 -6.55
N LEU A 13 -24.05 -6.79 -5.79
CA LEU A 13 -23.84 -7.77 -4.72
C LEU A 13 -24.25 -7.21 -3.37
N TYR A 14 -24.75 -8.10 -2.50
CA TYR A 14 -24.86 -7.73 -1.09
C TYR A 14 -23.46 -7.58 -0.52
N LEU A 15 -23.30 -6.70 0.47
CA LEU A 15 -22.00 -6.34 1.00
C LEU A 15 -21.22 -7.53 1.56
N ASP A 16 -21.89 -8.47 2.22
CA ASP A 16 -21.27 -9.69 2.74
C ASP A 16 -20.74 -10.59 1.61
N ASP A 17 -21.50 -10.72 0.51
CA ASP A 17 -21.05 -11.47 -0.67
C ASP A 17 -19.82 -10.79 -1.30
N THR A 18 -19.81 -9.47 -1.32
CA THR A 18 -18.67 -8.69 -1.82
C THR A 18 -17.41 -8.98 -1.00
N VAL A 19 -17.53 -9.06 0.31
CA VAL A 19 -16.40 -9.37 1.19
C VAL A 19 -15.85 -10.76 0.92
N ASP A 20 -16.70 -11.76 0.77
CA ASP A 20 -16.27 -13.12 0.45
C ASP A 20 -15.49 -13.19 -0.86
N ILE A 21 -15.93 -12.45 -1.87
CA ILE A 21 -15.23 -12.36 -3.14
C ILE A 21 -13.87 -11.66 -2.96
N ILE A 22 -13.82 -10.58 -2.22
CA ILE A 22 -12.60 -9.81 -1.99
C ILE A 22 -11.55 -10.64 -1.25
N GLU A 23 -11.96 -11.43 -0.24
CA GLU A 23 -11.03 -12.28 0.52
C GLU A 23 -10.33 -13.31 -0.36
N GLU A 24 -10.96 -13.73 -1.44
CA GLU A 24 -10.39 -14.69 -2.39
C GLU A 24 -9.58 -14.06 -3.51
N MET A 25 -9.62 -12.74 -3.64
CA MET A 25 -8.97 -12.02 -4.72
C MET A 25 -7.49 -11.72 -4.45
N PRO A 26 -6.66 -11.65 -5.52
CA PRO A 26 -5.30 -11.15 -5.39
C PRO A 26 -5.28 -9.71 -4.85
N ALA A 27 -4.23 -9.35 -4.11
CA ALA A 27 -4.09 -8.05 -3.46
C ALA A 27 -4.23 -6.86 -4.43
N ASN A 28 -3.73 -7.00 -5.67
CA ASN A 28 -3.82 -5.91 -6.66
C ASN A 28 -5.26 -5.64 -7.10
N VAL A 29 -6.11 -6.67 -7.12
CA VAL A 29 -7.53 -6.52 -7.45
C VAL A 29 -8.27 -5.87 -6.29
N VAL A 30 -7.97 -6.28 -5.05
CA VAL A 30 -8.54 -5.65 -3.84
C VAL A 30 -8.20 -4.16 -3.80
N LYS A 31 -6.94 -3.81 -4.05
CA LYS A 31 -6.49 -2.42 -4.14
C LYS A 31 -7.32 -1.61 -5.13
N LYS A 32 -7.57 -2.18 -6.31
CA LYS A 32 -8.35 -1.54 -7.36
C LYS A 32 -9.81 -1.33 -6.97
N ILE A 33 -10.42 -2.32 -6.34
CA ILE A 33 -11.79 -2.24 -5.85
C ILE A 33 -11.92 -1.14 -4.79
N LEU A 34 -11.04 -1.13 -3.80
CA LEU A 34 -11.06 -0.14 -2.73
C LEU A 34 -10.86 1.29 -3.25
N ARG A 35 -10.06 1.45 -4.30
CA ARG A 35 -9.83 2.76 -4.92
C ARG A 35 -11.08 3.33 -5.57
N ASN A 36 -11.96 2.48 -6.10
CA ASN A 36 -13.13 2.89 -6.88
C ASN A 36 -14.42 2.97 -6.06
N THR A 37 -14.36 2.71 -4.75
CA THR A 37 -15.53 2.83 -3.87
C THR A 37 -15.54 4.18 -3.16
N ASP A 38 -16.72 4.61 -2.71
CA ASP A 38 -16.83 5.82 -1.89
C ASP A 38 -16.26 5.57 -0.48
N VAL A 39 -16.08 6.64 0.29
CA VAL A 39 -15.46 6.58 1.62
C VAL A 39 -16.27 5.70 2.58
N ASN A 40 -17.59 5.81 2.55
CA ASN A 40 -18.45 5.03 3.46
C ASN A 40 -18.45 3.56 3.11
N THR A 41 -18.56 3.22 1.82
CA THR A 41 -18.51 1.83 1.35
C THR A 41 -17.15 1.22 1.62
N ARG A 42 -16.08 1.98 1.38
CA ARG A 42 -14.71 1.55 1.67
C ARG A 42 -14.53 1.21 3.15
N LYS A 43 -15.05 2.05 4.04
CA LYS A 43 -14.99 1.82 5.48
C LYS A 43 -15.74 0.54 5.87
N LEU A 44 -16.92 0.33 5.31
CA LEU A 44 -17.70 -0.89 5.55
C LEU A 44 -16.96 -2.12 5.05
N ILE A 45 -16.35 -2.07 3.88
CA ILE A 45 -15.56 -3.18 3.33
C ILE A 45 -14.37 -3.49 4.24
N ASN A 46 -13.66 -2.48 4.69
CA ASN A 46 -12.53 -2.67 5.61
C ASN A 46 -12.99 -3.34 6.90
N ASP A 47 -14.12 -2.93 7.46
CA ASP A 47 -14.69 -3.52 8.68
C ASP A 47 -15.04 -5.00 8.45
N LEU A 48 -15.64 -5.31 7.29
CA LEU A 48 -16.05 -6.67 6.96
C LEU A 48 -14.88 -7.58 6.61
N LEU A 49 -13.77 -7.04 6.09
CA LEU A 49 -12.54 -7.79 5.87
C LEU A 49 -11.84 -8.15 7.17
N LYS A 50 -12.43 -7.79 8.28
CA LYS A 50 -11.95 -8.11 9.62
C LYS A 50 -10.63 -7.42 9.97
N TYR A 51 -10.39 -6.26 9.36
CA TYR A 51 -9.37 -5.39 9.90
C TYR A 51 -9.91 -4.82 11.20
N PRO A 52 -9.30 -5.15 12.33
CA PRO A 52 -9.81 -4.63 13.62
C PRO A 52 -9.88 -3.12 13.58
N GLU A 53 -10.86 -2.55 14.27
CA GLU A 53 -10.92 -1.12 14.49
C GLU A 53 -9.59 -0.68 15.08
N ASP A 54 -9.06 0.46 14.63
CA ASP A 54 -7.77 0.99 15.09
C ASP A 54 -6.54 0.11 14.74
N SER A 55 -6.67 -0.74 13.73
CA SER A 55 -5.53 -1.49 13.20
C SER A 55 -4.89 -0.75 12.03
N ALA A 56 -3.67 -1.15 11.66
CA ALA A 56 -2.99 -0.62 10.49
C ALA A 56 -3.84 -0.78 9.23
N GLY A 57 -4.51 -1.92 9.08
CA GLY A 57 -5.39 -2.17 7.94
C GLY A 57 -6.56 -1.20 7.87
N SER A 58 -7.06 -0.73 9.01
CA SER A 58 -8.20 0.20 9.06
C SER A 58 -7.82 1.64 8.72
N ILE A 59 -6.55 2.02 8.87
CA ILE A 59 -6.07 3.40 8.65
C ILE A 59 -5.15 3.56 7.45
N MET A 60 -4.81 2.46 6.77
CA MET A 60 -3.92 2.50 5.61
C MET A 60 -4.61 3.11 4.37
N THR A 61 -3.79 3.66 3.47
CA THR A 61 -4.21 4.02 2.12
C THR A 61 -3.61 3.05 1.12
N THR A 62 -4.29 2.86 -0.02
CA THR A 62 -3.78 2.02 -1.10
C THR A 62 -3.08 2.82 -2.19
N GLU A 63 -2.94 4.12 -2.01
CA GLU A 63 -2.36 5.03 -2.99
C GLU A 63 -0.87 5.22 -2.76
N TYR A 64 -0.09 4.19 -3.04
CA TYR A 64 1.36 4.16 -2.92
C TYR A 64 2.01 3.78 -4.25
N ILE A 65 3.31 4.03 -4.37
CA ILE A 65 4.08 3.67 -5.56
C ILE A 65 4.85 2.39 -5.31
N ASP A 66 4.61 1.38 -6.14
CA ASP A 66 5.33 0.12 -6.12
C ASP A 66 6.20 -0.04 -7.37
N LEU A 67 7.36 -0.64 -7.19
CA LEU A 67 8.34 -0.88 -8.25
C LEU A 67 8.68 -2.37 -8.28
N LYS A 68 9.16 -2.84 -9.41
CA LYS A 68 9.68 -4.20 -9.54
C LYS A 68 11.20 -4.16 -9.42
N ARG A 69 11.79 -5.22 -8.86
CA ARG A 69 13.23 -5.28 -8.61
C ARG A 69 14.08 -5.27 -9.87
N ASP A 70 13.54 -5.69 -11.01
CA ASP A 70 14.26 -5.73 -12.29
C ASP A 70 14.14 -4.43 -13.10
N MET A 71 13.41 -3.44 -12.60
CA MET A 71 13.29 -2.12 -13.23
C MET A 71 14.59 -1.34 -13.11
N THR A 72 14.81 -0.43 -14.07
CA THR A 72 15.91 0.55 -13.99
C THR A 72 15.46 1.79 -13.23
N VAL A 73 16.43 2.59 -12.77
CA VAL A 73 16.15 3.90 -12.17
C VAL A 73 15.34 4.78 -13.12
N ASP A 74 15.68 4.76 -14.41
CA ASP A 74 14.95 5.53 -15.42
C ASP A 74 13.48 5.11 -15.52
N SER A 75 13.21 3.80 -15.52
CA SER A 75 11.85 3.26 -15.52
C SER A 75 11.08 3.64 -14.24
N ALA A 76 11.78 3.66 -13.12
CA ALA A 76 11.18 4.09 -11.84
C ALA A 76 10.72 5.55 -11.90
N PHE A 77 11.55 6.45 -12.45
CA PHE A 77 11.17 7.85 -12.62
C PHE A 77 9.96 8.00 -13.55
N GLU A 78 9.90 7.23 -14.63
CA GLU A 78 8.75 7.26 -15.53
C GLU A 78 7.48 6.86 -14.81
N LYS A 79 7.55 5.82 -14.00
CA LYS A 79 6.39 5.38 -13.21
C LYS A 79 5.97 6.43 -12.19
N ILE A 80 6.91 7.04 -11.49
CA ILE A 80 6.63 8.12 -10.54
C ILE A 80 5.91 9.28 -11.22
N ARG A 81 6.37 9.69 -12.41
CA ARG A 81 5.74 10.77 -13.16
C ARG A 81 4.32 10.42 -13.61
N ARG A 82 4.09 9.16 -13.97
CA ARG A 82 2.79 8.69 -14.45
C ARG A 82 1.76 8.57 -13.34
N VAL A 83 2.15 8.07 -12.17
CA VAL A 83 1.20 7.74 -11.09
C VAL A 83 1.33 8.61 -9.86
N GLY A 84 2.37 9.43 -9.76
CA GLY A 84 2.70 10.20 -8.56
C GLY A 84 1.64 11.21 -8.16
N GLU A 85 0.88 11.74 -9.11
CA GLU A 85 -0.19 12.70 -8.83
C GLU A 85 -1.25 12.10 -7.91
N ASN A 86 -1.52 10.80 -8.03
CA ASN A 86 -2.53 10.10 -7.25
C ASN A 86 -1.96 9.38 -6.03
N ALA A 87 -0.63 9.39 -5.84
CA ALA A 87 0.00 8.74 -4.71
C ALA A 87 -0.03 9.65 -3.49
N GLU A 88 -0.23 9.04 -2.32
CA GLU A 88 -0.19 9.76 -1.04
C GLU A 88 1.22 10.24 -0.73
N ASP A 89 2.23 9.46 -1.10
CA ASP A 89 3.64 9.79 -0.91
C ASP A 89 4.44 9.35 -2.15
N ILE A 90 5.21 10.27 -2.72
CA ILE A 90 6.09 9.95 -3.86
C ILE A 90 7.54 9.73 -3.43
N TYR A 91 7.91 10.12 -2.22
CA TYR A 91 9.31 10.12 -1.77
C TYR A 91 9.83 8.72 -1.48
N THR A 92 8.96 7.80 -1.09
CA THR A 92 9.31 6.41 -0.81
C THR A 92 8.55 5.48 -1.75
N CYS A 93 9.29 4.68 -2.48
CA CYS A 93 8.71 3.69 -3.40
C CYS A 93 9.07 2.30 -2.90
N TYR A 94 8.10 1.41 -2.90
CA TYR A 94 8.28 0.05 -2.37
C TYR A 94 8.56 -0.92 -3.48
N VAL A 95 9.49 -1.84 -3.25
CA VAL A 95 9.89 -2.84 -4.24
C VAL A 95 9.19 -4.16 -3.89
N ILE A 96 8.48 -4.70 -4.86
CA ILE A 96 7.71 -5.94 -4.69
C ILE A 96 8.12 -6.96 -5.75
N ASP A 97 7.86 -8.23 -5.44
CA ASP A 97 8.07 -9.33 -6.39
C ASP A 97 6.79 -9.59 -7.23
N LYS A 98 6.82 -10.64 -8.03
CA LYS A 98 5.67 -11.03 -8.87
C LYS A 98 4.44 -11.39 -8.06
N SER A 99 4.62 -11.86 -6.83
CA SER A 99 3.54 -12.22 -5.91
C SER A 99 3.14 -11.05 -5.02
N ARG A 100 3.67 -9.86 -5.26
CA ARG A 100 3.44 -8.61 -4.52
C ARG A 100 4.03 -8.63 -3.10
N ARG A 101 4.94 -9.54 -2.81
CA ARG A 101 5.65 -9.54 -1.52
C ARG A 101 6.58 -8.33 -1.45
N LEU A 102 6.62 -7.72 -0.27
CA LEU A 102 7.48 -6.58 -0.02
C LEU A 102 8.95 -7.04 0.09
N LEU A 103 9.80 -6.54 -0.82
CA LEU A 103 11.21 -6.91 -0.87
C LEU A 103 12.11 -5.84 -0.28
N GLY A 104 11.75 -4.59 -0.47
CA GLY A 104 12.59 -3.48 -0.07
C GLY A 104 11.94 -2.14 -0.41
N TYR A 105 12.72 -1.07 -0.27
CA TYR A 105 12.26 0.25 -0.68
C TYR A 105 13.42 1.06 -1.27
N VAL A 106 13.07 2.05 -2.07
CA VAL A 106 14.00 3.09 -2.54
C VAL A 106 13.35 4.44 -2.32
N THR A 107 14.17 5.44 -2.00
CA THR A 107 13.68 6.80 -1.90
C THR A 107 13.97 7.55 -3.21
N VAL A 108 13.26 8.65 -3.43
CA VAL A 108 13.54 9.52 -4.58
C VAL A 108 15.00 10.01 -4.53
N LYS A 109 15.52 10.27 -3.32
CA LYS A 109 16.92 10.63 -3.14
C LYS A 109 17.85 9.52 -3.66
N ASP A 110 17.56 8.27 -3.33
CA ASP A 110 18.35 7.13 -3.83
C ASP A 110 18.33 7.07 -5.35
N LEU A 111 17.18 7.30 -5.96
CA LEU A 111 17.03 7.31 -7.41
C LEU A 111 17.85 8.43 -8.06
N LEU A 112 17.84 9.61 -7.43
CA LEU A 112 18.58 10.78 -7.94
C LEU A 112 20.09 10.59 -7.84
N LEU A 113 20.57 9.86 -6.83
CA LEU A 113 22.00 9.66 -6.57
C LEU A 113 22.59 8.46 -7.34
N ASN A 114 21.75 7.64 -7.97
CA ASN A 114 22.18 6.49 -8.76
C ASN A 114 22.02 6.76 -10.26
N GLY A 115 22.67 5.93 -11.08
CA GLY A 115 22.64 6.09 -12.53
C GLY A 115 21.32 5.61 -13.12
N ARG A 116 20.98 6.15 -14.29
CA ARG A 116 19.71 5.88 -14.98
C ARG A 116 19.50 4.40 -15.30
N ASP A 117 20.61 3.69 -15.56
CA ASP A 117 20.60 2.28 -15.94
C ASP A 117 20.79 1.33 -14.75
N ASP A 118 20.95 1.86 -13.55
CA ASP A 118 21.07 1.04 -12.35
C ASP A 118 19.75 0.30 -12.10
N ILE A 119 19.87 -0.92 -11.58
CA ILE A 119 18.72 -1.78 -11.36
C ILE A 119 18.18 -1.55 -9.93
N ILE A 120 16.89 -1.41 -9.81
CA ILE A 120 16.22 -1.12 -8.53
C ILE A 120 16.58 -2.15 -7.47
N GLY A 121 16.59 -3.43 -7.82
CA GLY A 121 16.96 -4.50 -6.89
C GLY A 121 18.37 -4.39 -6.33
N ASP A 122 19.27 -3.74 -7.05
CA ASP A 122 20.67 -3.57 -6.64
C ASP A 122 20.86 -2.37 -5.71
N ILE A 123 19.96 -1.40 -5.73
CA ILE A 123 20.07 -0.17 -4.94
C ILE A 123 19.06 -0.09 -3.80
N MET A 124 18.07 -0.98 -3.77
CA MET A 124 17.02 -0.95 -2.75
C MET A 124 17.58 -1.29 -1.36
N GLU A 125 16.93 -0.72 -0.35
CA GLU A 125 17.17 -1.07 1.04
C GLU A 125 16.25 -2.24 1.40
N GLU A 126 16.83 -3.34 1.85
CA GLU A 126 16.07 -4.55 2.21
C GLU A 126 15.65 -4.58 3.68
N ASN A 127 16.23 -3.71 4.48
CA ASN A 127 15.99 -3.66 5.91
C ASN A 127 14.78 -2.76 6.18
N ILE A 128 13.58 -3.32 6.02
CA ILE A 128 12.33 -2.57 6.05
C ILE A 128 11.63 -2.71 7.39
N ILE A 129 11.16 -1.59 7.91
CA ILE A 129 10.20 -1.55 9.01
C ILE A 129 8.81 -1.56 8.38
N PHE A 130 7.95 -2.46 8.81
CA PHE A 130 6.60 -2.62 8.26
C PHE A 130 5.61 -2.92 9.37
N ALA A 131 4.32 -2.76 9.06
CA ALA A 131 3.24 -3.18 9.92
C ALA A 131 2.43 -4.28 9.23
N THR A 132 1.77 -5.12 10.02
CA THR A 132 0.78 -6.06 9.49
C THR A 132 -0.60 -5.40 9.50
N THR A 133 -1.52 -5.92 8.70
CA THR A 133 -2.88 -5.36 8.61
C THR A 133 -3.61 -5.34 9.96
N VAL A 134 -3.29 -6.27 10.85
CA VAL A 134 -3.96 -6.43 12.15
C VAL A 134 -3.21 -5.74 13.29
N GLU A 135 -2.06 -5.14 13.02
CA GLU A 135 -1.27 -4.47 14.05
C GLU A 135 -1.99 -3.25 14.61
N ASP A 136 -2.00 -3.09 15.93
CA ASP A 136 -2.70 -2.01 16.60
C ASP A 136 -2.11 -0.65 16.30
N LYS A 137 -2.95 0.39 16.24
CA LYS A 137 -2.54 1.77 15.96
C LYS A 137 -1.47 2.29 16.90
N GLU A 138 -1.49 1.86 18.17
CA GLU A 138 -0.49 2.27 19.15
C GLU A 138 0.89 1.70 18.80
N GLU A 139 0.94 0.44 18.37
CA GLU A 139 2.17 -0.19 17.91
C GLU A 139 2.69 0.47 16.64
N VAL A 140 1.78 0.84 15.73
CA VAL A 140 2.11 1.57 14.50
C VAL A 140 2.72 2.93 14.85
N ALA A 141 2.09 3.67 15.74
CA ALA A 141 2.60 4.98 16.19
C ALA A 141 3.97 4.86 16.85
N ASP A 142 4.18 3.84 17.67
CA ASP A 142 5.48 3.57 18.30
C ASP A 142 6.58 3.34 17.25
N LYS A 143 6.26 2.65 16.16
CA LYS A 143 7.20 2.45 15.06
C LYS A 143 7.58 3.75 14.38
N PHE A 144 6.62 4.63 14.13
CA PHE A 144 6.90 5.95 13.56
C PHE A 144 7.86 6.73 14.45
N GLN A 145 7.62 6.72 15.74
CA GLN A 145 8.43 7.45 16.70
C GLN A 145 9.81 6.83 16.87
N LYS A 146 9.88 5.51 17.03
CA LYS A 146 11.12 4.79 17.27
C LYS A 146 12.10 4.87 16.10
N TYR A 147 11.58 4.81 14.87
CA TYR A 147 12.40 4.77 13.66
C TYR A 147 12.39 6.09 12.88
N ASP A 148 11.75 7.11 13.42
CA ASP A 148 11.65 8.44 12.80
C ASP A 148 11.14 8.38 11.36
N LEU A 149 10.07 7.63 11.15
CA LEU A 149 9.50 7.41 9.83
C LEU A 149 8.45 8.45 9.48
N THR A 150 8.25 8.67 8.18
CA THR A 150 7.15 9.49 7.66
C THR A 150 6.06 8.63 7.03
N VAL A 151 6.41 7.40 6.64
CA VAL A 151 5.50 6.46 6.00
C VAL A 151 5.88 5.04 6.42
N LEU A 152 4.88 4.16 6.53
CA LEU A 152 5.07 2.79 6.97
C LEU A 152 4.30 1.85 6.03
N PRO A 153 4.97 0.88 5.39
CA PRO A 153 4.27 -0.08 4.54
C PRO A 153 3.51 -1.09 5.39
N VAL A 154 2.36 -1.51 4.88
CA VAL A 154 1.48 -2.48 5.54
C VAL A 154 1.41 -3.73 4.68
N VAL A 155 1.65 -4.87 5.29
CA VAL A 155 1.61 -6.17 4.62
C VAL A 155 0.54 -7.07 5.20
N ASP A 156 0.03 -7.99 4.39
CA ASP A 156 -0.89 -9.03 4.86
C ASP A 156 -0.09 -10.20 5.47
N LYS A 157 -0.79 -11.25 5.89
CA LYS A 157 -0.15 -12.42 6.52
C LYS A 157 0.73 -13.24 5.56
N GLU A 158 0.69 -12.95 4.27
CA GLU A 158 1.56 -13.58 3.28
C GLU A 158 2.71 -12.66 2.85
N ASP A 159 2.95 -11.58 3.61
CA ASP A 159 3.99 -10.58 3.38
C ASP A 159 3.78 -9.75 2.10
N ARG A 160 2.56 -9.73 1.57
CA ARG A 160 2.23 -8.93 0.40
C ARG A 160 1.94 -7.49 0.81
N LEU A 161 2.48 -6.54 0.05
CA LEU A 161 2.22 -5.11 0.28
C LEU A 161 0.77 -4.80 -0.10
N VAL A 162 -0.01 -4.31 0.85
CA VAL A 162 -1.43 -4.00 0.65
C VAL A 162 -1.76 -2.53 0.88
N GLY A 163 -0.91 -1.78 1.53
CA GLY A 163 -1.15 -0.36 1.77
C GLY A 163 0.02 0.31 2.43
N ILE A 164 -0.17 1.59 2.75
CA ILE A 164 0.78 2.37 3.55
C ILE A 164 0.01 3.19 4.59
N VAL A 165 0.68 3.49 5.69
CA VAL A 165 0.17 4.43 6.69
C VAL A 165 1.13 5.63 6.69
N THR A 166 0.59 6.84 6.61
CA THR A 166 1.39 8.05 6.74
C THR A 166 1.45 8.46 8.19
N VAL A 167 2.49 9.20 8.57
CA VAL A 167 2.65 9.68 9.94
C VAL A 167 1.47 10.59 10.35
N ASP A 168 0.95 11.37 9.42
CA ASP A 168 -0.19 12.27 9.69
C ASP A 168 -1.44 11.45 10.04
N ASP A 169 -1.71 10.38 9.32
CA ASP A 169 -2.85 9.51 9.58
C ASP A 169 -2.70 8.78 10.91
N ALA A 170 -1.50 8.35 11.26
CA ALA A 170 -1.25 7.69 12.54
C ALA A 170 -1.45 8.65 13.72
N ILE A 171 -1.04 9.91 13.58
CA ILE A 171 -1.23 10.94 14.59
C ILE A 171 -2.71 11.26 14.77
N ASP A 172 -3.45 11.44 13.66
CA ASP A 172 -4.88 11.77 13.68
C ASP A 172 -5.69 10.70 14.41
N VAL A 173 -5.36 9.44 14.22
CA VAL A 173 -6.07 8.32 14.86
C VAL A 173 -5.81 8.27 16.37
N LEU A 174 -4.63 8.70 16.82
CA LEU A 174 -4.27 8.71 18.24
C LEU A 174 -4.89 9.88 19.02
N GLN A 175 -5.35 10.89 18.33
CA GLN A 175 -6.05 12.01 18.93
C GLN A 175 -7.55 11.72 19.04
#